data_34d9e71ef480cc26ed2c8291a39d4c02
#
_entry.id   34d9e71ef480cc26ed2c8291a39d4c02
#
_cell.length_a   1.000
_cell.length_b   1.000
_cell.length_c   1.000
_cell.angle_alpha   90.00
_cell.angle_beta   90.00
_cell.angle_gamma   90.00
#
_symmetry.space_group_name_H-M   'P 1'
#
loop_
_entity.id
_entity.type
_entity.pdbx_description
1 polymer ?
#
loop_
_entity_poly.entity_id
_entity_poly.type
_entity_poly.pdbx_seq_one_letter_code
_entity_poly.pdbx_strand_id
1 'polypeptide(L)'
;MLDVLIIGAGVSGCAAARELSRCKADILVLDKEEDVCCGTSKANSAIVHAGYDATHGSLMAKLNVEGSRRMPALAKELDFAYDQCGSLVVCLSEQDRP
;
A
#
# COMPACT_ATOMS: atom_id res chain seq x y z
N MET A 1 -17.88 14.09 -19.91
CA MET A 1 -16.92 13.17 -20.56
C MET A 1 -16.01 12.70 -19.46
N LEU A 2 -15.79 11.40 -19.34
CA LEU A 2 -14.96 10.81 -18.30
C LEU A 2 -13.49 11.26 -18.47
N ASP A 3 -12.87 11.78 -17.42
CA ASP A 3 -11.49 12.24 -17.44
C ASP A 3 -10.51 11.12 -17.10
N VAL A 4 -10.89 10.24 -16.15
CA VAL A 4 -10.04 9.14 -15.69
C VAL A 4 -10.86 7.88 -15.50
N LEU A 5 -10.38 6.77 -16.05
CA LEU A 5 -10.88 5.43 -15.82
C LEU A 5 -9.81 4.61 -15.06
N ILE A 6 -10.17 4.10 -13.89
CA ILE A 6 -9.31 3.21 -13.09
C ILE A 6 -9.88 1.79 -13.24
N ILE A 7 -9.05 0.86 -13.68
CA ILE A 7 -9.43 -0.56 -13.84
C ILE A 7 -8.82 -1.34 -12.68
N GLY A 8 -9.68 -1.85 -11.82
CA GLY A 8 -9.33 -2.59 -10.61
C GLY A 8 -9.53 -1.77 -9.34
N ALA A 9 -10.38 -2.27 -8.45
CA ALA A 9 -10.71 -1.67 -7.15
C ALA A 9 -9.98 -2.38 -5.97
N GLY A 10 -8.75 -2.84 -6.20
CA GLY A 10 -7.83 -3.25 -5.16
C GLY A 10 -7.21 -2.03 -4.46
N VAL A 11 -6.31 -2.26 -3.50
CA VAL A 11 -5.68 -1.17 -2.72
C VAL A 11 -5.04 -0.09 -3.59
N SER A 12 -4.39 -0.47 -4.69
CA SER A 12 -3.75 0.50 -5.60
C SER A 12 -4.76 1.37 -6.34
N GLY A 13 -5.82 0.76 -6.88
CA GLY A 13 -6.88 1.51 -7.58
C GLY A 13 -7.66 2.42 -6.65
N CYS A 14 -8.00 1.93 -5.45
CA CYS A 14 -8.66 2.72 -4.42
C CYS A 14 -7.78 3.89 -3.94
N ALA A 15 -6.48 3.67 -3.74
CA ALA A 15 -5.55 4.73 -3.36
C ALA A 15 -5.41 5.80 -4.45
N ALA A 16 -5.33 5.38 -5.72
CA ALA A 16 -5.30 6.30 -6.86
C ALA A 16 -6.60 7.12 -6.96
N ALA A 17 -7.76 6.46 -6.84
CA ALA A 17 -9.05 7.13 -6.85
C ALA A 17 -9.16 8.16 -5.71
N ARG A 18 -8.71 7.79 -4.49
CA ARG A 18 -8.69 8.69 -3.34
C ARG A 18 -7.84 9.95 -3.60
N GLU A 19 -6.65 9.80 -4.13
CA GLU A 19 -5.82 10.97 -4.44
C GLU A 19 -6.42 11.82 -5.55
N LEU A 20 -6.93 11.22 -6.61
CA LEU A 20 -7.57 11.91 -7.72
C LEU A 20 -8.89 12.58 -7.34
N SER A 21 -9.61 12.06 -6.31
CA SER A 21 -10.84 12.69 -5.83
C SER A 21 -10.66 14.11 -5.27
N ARG A 22 -9.42 14.50 -5.01
CA ARG A 22 -9.04 15.88 -4.62
C ARG A 22 -8.98 16.81 -5.82
N CYS A 23 -9.01 16.28 -7.01
CA CYS A 23 -8.99 17.02 -8.26
C CYS A 23 -10.42 17.22 -8.78
N LYS A 24 -10.63 18.30 -9.53
CA LYS A 24 -11.90 18.54 -10.23
C LYS A 24 -11.91 17.73 -11.53
N ALA A 25 -12.22 16.44 -11.43
CA ALA A 25 -12.22 15.51 -12.55
C ALA A 25 -13.33 14.46 -12.39
N ASP A 26 -13.87 14.00 -13.52
CA ASP A 26 -14.83 12.90 -13.58
C ASP A 26 -14.08 11.56 -13.58
N ILE A 27 -14.17 10.85 -12.47
CA ILE A 27 -13.40 9.61 -12.24
C ILE A 27 -14.35 8.44 -12.11
N LEU A 28 -14.05 7.35 -12.83
CA LEU A 28 -14.75 6.06 -12.72
C LEU A 28 -13.77 4.97 -12.32
N VAL A 29 -14.14 4.17 -11.32
CA VAL A 29 -13.43 2.93 -10.97
C VAL A 29 -14.27 1.75 -11.42
N LEU A 30 -13.68 0.85 -12.19
CA LEU A 30 -14.30 -0.41 -12.62
C LEU A 30 -13.56 -1.59 -12.01
N ASP A 31 -14.31 -2.55 -11.51
CA ASP A 31 -13.77 -3.86 -11.11
C ASP A 31 -14.60 -4.97 -11.77
N LYS A 32 -14.02 -6.14 -11.94
CA LYS A 32 -14.70 -7.33 -12.46
C LYS A 32 -15.52 -8.04 -11.38
N GLU A 33 -15.24 -7.77 -10.13
CA GLU A 33 -15.88 -8.38 -8.97
C GLU A 33 -17.04 -7.50 -8.46
N GLU A 34 -17.88 -8.08 -7.62
CA GLU A 34 -19.06 -7.42 -7.06
C GLU A 34 -18.72 -6.36 -6.00
N ASP A 35 -17.50 -6.43 -5.43
CA ASP A 35 -17.06 -5.54 -4.35
C ASP A 35 -15.58 -5.16 -4.52
N VAL A 36 -15.15 -4.16 -3.77
CA VAL A 36 -13.75 -3.72 -3.73
C VAL A 36 -12.86 -4.77 -3.04
N CYS A 37 -11.58 -4.76 -3.38
CA CYS A 37 -10.55 -5.57 -2.71
C CYS A 37 -10.78 -7.10 -2.72
N CYS A 38 -11.52 -7.64 -3.66
CA CYS A 38 -11.81 -9.08 -3.76
C CYS A 38 -10.62 -9.96 -4.20
N GLY A 39 -9.52 -9.36 -4.66
CA GLY A 39 -8.32 -10.07 -5.11
C GLY A 39 -7.22 -10.10 -4.04
N THR A 40 -5.98 -9.86 -4.46
CA THR A 40 -4.77 -9.86 -3.64
C THR A 40 -4.85 -8.93 -2.43
N SER A 41 -5.58 -7.82 -2.53
CA SER A 41 -5.75 -6.87 -1.43
C SER A 41 -6.52 -7.45 -0.23
N LYS A 42 -7.32 -8.50 -0.44
CA LYS A 42 -7.99 -9.25 0.63
C LYS A 42 -7.13 -10.42 1.14
N ALA A 43 -6.34 -11.02 0.25
CA ALA A 43 -5.58 -12.24 0.48
C ALA A 43 -4.10 -11.93 0.69
N ASN A 44 -3.75 -11.27 1.79
CA ASN A 44 -2.38 -10.97 2.19
C ASN A 44 -2.25 -10.98 3.72
N SER A 45 -1.03 -10.84 4.22
CA SER A 45 -0.70 -10.90 5.64
C SER A 45 -0.94 -9.59 6.41
N ALA A 46 -1.39 -8.54 5.75
CA ALA A 46 -1.63 -7.21 6.31
C ALA A 46 -0.39 -6.61 7.02
N ILE A 47 0.81 -6.93 6.52
CA ILE A 47 2.07 -6.41 7.06
C ILE A 47 2.49 -5.18 6.27
N VAL A 48 2.74 -4.07 6.97
CA VAL A 48 3.38 -2.89 6.42
C VAL A 48 4.88 -3.07 6.51
N HIS A 49 5.52 -3.31 5.37
CA HIS A 49 6.97 -3.54 5.31
C HIS A 49 7.77 -2.29 5.66
N ALA A 50 8.83 -2.46 6.45
CA ALA A 50 9.69 -1.37 6.89
C ALA A 50 10.68 -0.90 5.80
N GLY A 51 10.88 -1.70 4.75
CA GLY A 51 11.72 -1.36 3.60
C GLY A 51 13.04 -2.12 3.50
N TYR A 52 13.39 -2.94 4.50
CA TYR A 52 14.66 -3.68 4.49
C TYR A 52 14.65 -4.92 3.57
N ASP A 53 13.48 -5.44 3.19
CA ASP A 53 13.34 -6.59 2.29
C ASP A 53 13.64 -6.26 0.83
N ALA A 54 13.52 -4.98 0.46
CA ALA A 54 13.69 -4.56 -0.92
C ALA A 54 15.15 -4.25 -1.22
N THR A 55 15.60 -4.56 -2.43
CA THR A 55 16.96 -4.25 -2.89
C THR A 55 17.29 -2.78 -2.67
N HIS A 56 18.39 -2.53 -1.96
CA HIS A 56 18.84 -1.18 -1.63
C HIS A 56 18.97 -0.30 -2.89
N GLY A 57 18.51 0.96 -2.79
CA GLY A 57 18.52 1.92 -3.89
C GLY A 57 17.42 1.71 -4.95
N SER A 58 16.64 0.63 -4.88
CA SER A 58 15.54 0.39 -5.81
C SER A 58 14.36 1.34 -5.56
N LEU A 59 13.53 1.52 -6.60
CA LEU A 59 12.26 2.25 -6.47
C LEU A 59 11.34 1.57 -5.43
N MET A 60 11.36 0.25 -5.38
CA MET A 60 10.60 -0.54 -4.40
C MET A 60 11.00 -0.18 -2.98
N ALA A 61 12.31 -0.15 -2.65
CA ALA A 61 12.80 0.25 -1.33
C ALA A 61 12.35 1.66 -0.96
N LYS A 62 12.49 2.61 -1.88
CA LYS A 62 12.06 4.00 -1.68
C LYS A 62 10.57 4.12 -1.40
N LEU A 63 9.73 3.47 -2.20
CA LEU A 63 8.27 3.51 -2.05
C LEU A 63 7.81 2.77 -0.79
N ASN A 64 8.48 1.69 -0.42
CA ASN A 64 8.20 0.94 0.80
C ASN A 64 8.39 1.81 2.06
N VAL A 65 9.55 2.46 2.17
CA VAL A 65 9.85 3.35 3.30
C VAL A 65 8.87 4.53 3.35
N GLU A 66 8.58 5.14 2.22
CA GLU A 66 7.65 6.27 2.16
C GLU A 66 6.22 5.85 2.50
N GLY A 67 5.76 4.69 2.01
CA GLY A 67 4.46 4.10 2.34
C GLY A 67 4.35 3.81 3.83
N SER A 68 5.37 3.21 4.42
CA SER A 68 5.42 2.93 5.86
C SER A 68 5.30 4.20 6.71
N ARG A 69 5.98 5.27 6.32
CA ARG A 69 5.89 6.58 7.02
C ARG A 69 4.50 7.19 6.98
N ARG A 70 3.77 6.98 5.91
CA ARG A 70 2.41 7.54 5.74
C ARG A 70 1.34 6.73 6.45
N MET A 71 1.62 5.47 6.77
CA MET A 71 0.62 4.54 7.29
C MET A 71 -0.06 5.01 8.58
N PRO A 72 0.64 5.54 9.60
CA PRO A 72 -0.01 5.99 10.84
C PRO A 72 -1.03 7.11 10.60
N ALA A 73 -0.70 8.07 9.75
CA ALA A 73 -1.60 9.17 9.40
C ALA A 73 -2.81 8.68 8.60
N LEU A 74 -2.57 7.76 7.66
CA LEU A 74 -3.60 7.15 6.83
C LEU A 74 -4.56 6.30 7.66
N ALA A 75 -4.03 5.53 8.61
CA ALA A 75 -4.83 4.71 9.52
C ALA A 75 -5.78 5.56 10.35
N LYS A 76 -5.30 6.70 10.85
CA LYS A 76 -6.12 7.66 11.59
C LYS A 76 -7.19 8.32 10.70
N GLU A 77 -6.83 8.68 9.47
CA GLU A 77 -7.75 9.34 8.54
C GLU A 77 -8.86 8.41 8.05
N LEU A 78 -8.53 7.15 7.79
CA LEU A 78 -9.45 6.14 7.26
C LEU A 78 -10.07 5.24 8.33
N ASP A 79 -9.73 5.48 9.60
CA ASP A 79 -10.25 4.76 10.77
C ASP A 79 -10.10 3.23 10.66
N PHE A 80 -8.88 2.76 10.36
CA PHE A 80 -8.56 1.34 10.41
C PHE A 80 -7.50 1.01 11.46
N ALA A 81 -7.56 -0.22 11.98
CA ALA A 81 -6.61 -0.69 12.98
C ALA A 81 -5.18 -0.74 12.41
N TYR A 82 -4.25 -0.12 13.12
CA TYR A 82 -2.83 -0.12 12.77
C TYR A 82 -1.98 -0.18 14.04
N ASP A 83 -1.09 -1.15 14.13
CA ASP A 83 -0.17 -1.33 15.25
C ASP A 83 1.28 -1.31 14.78
N GLN A 84 2.09 -0.44 15.38
CA GLN A 84 3.53 -0.35 15.17
C GLN A 84 4.28 -1.30 16.11
N CYS A 85 4.00 -2.58 16.01
CA CYS A 85 4.61 -3.62 16.87
C CYS A 85 6.10 -3.84 16.60
N GLY A 86 6.65 -3.28 15.52
CA GLY A 86 8.04 -3.51 15.11
C GLY A 86 8.25 -4.86 14.42
N SER A 87 9.49 -5.12 14.03
CA SER A 87 9.92 -6.39 13.48
C SER A 87 11.34 -6.73 13.95
N LEU A 88 11.62 -8.02 14.05
CA LEU A 88 12.94 -8.52 14.43
C LEU A 88 13.56 -9.23 13.21
N VAL A 89 14.79 -8.86 12.90
CA VAL A 89 15.63 -9.57 11.94
C VAL A 89 16.67 -10.36 12.71
N VAL A 90 16.68 -11.67 12.54
CA VAL A 90 17.58 -12.57 13.24
C VAL A 90 18.71 -12.99 12.32
N CYS A 91 19.95 -12.69 12.72
CA CYS A 91 21.14 -13.23 12.07
C CYS A 91 21.45 -14.61 12.66
N LEU A 92 21.49 -15.63 11.79
CA LEU A 92 21.80 -17.01 12.20
C LEU A 92 23.29 -17.34 12.03
N SER A 93 24.03 -16.52 11.29
CA SER A 93 25.48 -16.68 11.06
C SER A 93 26.17 -15.32 10.95
N GLU A 94 27.52 -15.33 11.09
CA GLU A 94 28.31 -14.09 10.86
C GLU A 94 28.21 -13.57 9.42
N GLN A 95 27.85 -14.42 8.46
CA GLN A 95 27.67 -14.05 7.05
C GLN A 95 26.38 -13.28 6.81
N ASP A 96 25.40 -13.36 7.72
CA ASP A 96 24.09 -12.68 7.62
C ASP A 96 24.13 -11.27 8.22
N ARG A 97 25.28 -10.85 8.75
CA ARG A 97 25.46 -9.47 9.25
C ARG A 97 25.56 -8.47 8.10
N PRO A 98 24.83 -7.35 8.19
CA PRO A 98 24.95 -6.26 7.21
C PRO A 98 26.30 -5.56 7.27
#